data_bbeda49791a7595e0954c0638931d1ba
#
_entry.id   bbeda49791a7595e0954c0638931d1ba
#
_cell.length_a   1.000
_cell.length_b   1.000
_cell.length_c   1.000
_cell.angle_alpha   90.00
_cell.angle_beta   90.00
_cell.angle_gamma   90.00
#
_symmetry.space_group_name_H-M   'P 1'
#
loop_
_entity.id
_entity.type
_entity.pdbx_description
1 polymer ?
#
loop_
_entity_poly.entity_id
_entity_poly.type
_entity_poly.pdbx_seq_one_letter_code
_entity_poly.pdbx_strand_id
1 'polypeptide(L)'
;MKRISLILLWGFCSMALSNVSFHGYLVQPPNCTISNAQTIEITFQEVLIDDINGSNYEQTVPYSITCDTAVRDPLMEMTLSWSGTPSDFDNAAVSSNITGLGIQLKQAGQSFTINTPLVVNETDLPVLTAVPVKKSGVVLPEADFEAWATLQVDYQ
;
A
#
# COMPACT_ATOMS: atom_id res chain seq x y z
N MET A 1 -16.06 -77.06 -45.70
CA MET A 1 -16.69 -76.47 -44.53
C MET A 1 -15.61 -75.82 -43.73
N LYS A 2 -15.43 -74.48 -43.94
CA LYS A 2 -14.39 -73.64 -43.23
C LYS A 2 -15.03 -73.00 -42.00
N ARG A 3 -14.56 -73.38 -40.83
CA ARG A 3 -14.95 -72.70 -39.55
C ARG A 3 -14.08 -71.49 -39.34
N ILE A 4 -14.69 -70.27 -39.39
CA ILE A 4 -14.06 -69.01 -39.05
C ILE A 4 -14.22 -68.85 -37.55
N SER A 5 -13.09 -68.88 -36.84
CA SER A 5 -13.02 -68.64 -35.41
C SER A 5 -12.83 -67.12 -35.16
N LEU A 6 -13.89 -66.50 -34.64
CA LEU A 6 -13.88 -65.07 -34.32
C LEU A 6 -13.23 -64.89 -32.94
N ILE A 7 -11.99 -64.36 -32.91
CA ILE A 7 -11.27 -64.02 -31.67
C ILE A 7 -11.72 -62.67 -31.27
N LEU A 8 -12.49 -62.56 -30.17
CA LEU A 8 -12.87 -61.32 -29.52
C LEU A 8 -11.67 -60.80 -28.69
N LEU A 9 -10.98 -59.75 -29.18
CA LEU A 9 -9.96 -59.06 -28.42
C LEU A 9 -10.65 -58.09 -27.38
N TRP A 10 -10.69 -58.48 -26.14
CA TRP A 10 -11.07 -57.61 -25.04
C TRP A 10 -9.87 -56.73 -24.71
N GLY A 11 -9.94 -55.46 -25.14
CA GLY A 11 -8.99 -54.44 -24.75
C GLY A 11 -9.17 -54.09 -23.28
N PHE A 12 -8.22 -54.46 -22.42
CA PHE A 12 -8.12 -53.96 -21.06
C PHE A 12 -7.69 -52.50 -21.10
N CYS A 13 -8.63 -51.61 -20.85
CA CYS A 13 -8.32 -50.21 -20.59
C CYS A 13 -7.67 -50.10 -19.19
N SER A 14 -6.35 -50.04 -19.12
CA SER A 14 -5.62 -49.80 -17.87
C SER A 14 -5.87 -48.37 -17.41
N MET A 15 -6.60 -48.21 -16.31
CA MET A 15 -6.71 -46.91 -15.65
C MET A 15 -5.36 -46.56 -15.06
N ALA A 16 -4.71 -45.54 -15.62
CA ALA A 16 -3.51 -44.96 -15.04
C ALA A 16 -3.92 -44.02 -13.88
N LEU A 17 -3.64 -44.42 -12.65
CA LEU A 17 -3.80 -43.60 -11.45
C LEU A 17 -2.45 -43.01 -11.13
N SER A 18 -2.41 -41.69 -10.91
CA SER A 18 -1.23 -41.00 -10.46
C SER A 18 -1.50 -40.41 -9.06
N ASN A 19 -0.56 -40.62 -8.15
CA ASN A 19 -0.59 -39.99 -6.84
C ASN A 19 0.04 -38.60 -6.94
N VAL A 20 -0.64 -37.60 -6.41
CA VAL A 20 -0.12 -36.22 -6.27
C VAL A 20 0.13 -36.00 -4.80
N SER A 21 1.35 -35.57 -4.47
CA SER A 21 1.74 -35.20 -3.11
C SER A 21 1.94 -33.69 -3.04
N PHE A 22 1.36 -33.06 -2.03
CA PHE A 22 1.45 -31.64 -1.77
C PHE A 22 2.33 -31.42 -0.54
N HIS A 23 3.30 -30.54 -0.67
CA HIS A 23 4.20 -30.16 0.40
C HIS A 23 4.21 -28.64 0.50
N GLY A 24 4.30 -28.12 1.72
CA GLY A 24 4.39 -26.69 2.00
C GLY A 24 4.91 -26.45 3.40
N TYR A 25 5.41 -25.26 3.63
CA TYR A 25 5.80 -24.76 4.94
C TYR A 25 4.96 -23.53 5.25
N LEU A 26 4.37 -23.50 6.44
CA LEU A 26 3.62 -22.34 6.91
C LEU A 26 4.57 -21.40 7.66
N VAL A 27 4.62 -20.15 7.23
CA VAL A 27 5.35 -19.07 7.89
C VAL A 27 4.36 -18.09 8.49
N GLN A 28 4.72 -17.55 9.66
CA GLN A 28 3.98 -16.45 10.26
C GLN A 28 4.78 -15.18 10.05
N PRO A 29 4.21 -14.16 9.36
CA PRO A 29 4.87 -12.87 9.21
C PRO A 29 5.00 -12.18 10.58
N PRO A 30 6.00 -11.30 10.78
CA PRO A 30 6.09 -10.49 11.96
C PRO A 30 4.92 -9.52 12.06
N ASN A 31 4.49 -9.21 13.29
CA ASN A 31 3.55 -8.11 13.50
C ASN A 31 4.35 -6.81 13.61
N CYS A 32 4.05 -5.87 12.73
CA CYS A 32 4.70 -4.58 12.69
C CYS A 32 3.72 -3.47 13.09
N THR A 33 4.24 -2.46 13.77
CA THR A 33 3.47 -1.27 14.16
C THR A 33 4.16 -0.02 13.63
N ILE A 34 3.37 0.98 13.25
CA ILE A 34 3.84 2.30 12.86
C ILE A 34 3.71 3.22 14.07
N SER A 35 4.81 3.92 14.42
CA SER A 35 4.87 4.91 15.52
C SER A 35 4.22 4.42 16.81
N ASN A 36 4.40 3.14 17.17
CA ASN A 36 3.78 2.47 18.32
C ASN A 36 2.25 2.63 18.38
N ALA A 37 1.59 2.65 17.22
CA ALA A 37 0.15 2.88 17.06
C ALA A 37 -0.33 4.24 17.59
N GLN A 38 0.56 5.24 17.67
CA GLN A 38 0.20 6.60 18.04
C GLN A 38 -0.12 7.43 16.79
N THR A 39 -0.97 8.44 16.98
CA THR A 39 -1.25 9.40 15.91
C THR A 39 0.00 10.22 15.59
N ILE A 40 0.32 10.36 14.31
CA ILE A 40 1.38 11.22 13.82
C ILE A 40 0.74 12.56 13.47
N GLU A 41 1.13 13.61 14.19
CA GLU A 41 0.63 14.95 13.93
C GLU A 41 1.60 15.73 13.05
N ILE A 42 1.08 16.36 12.00
CA ILE A 42 1.83 17.21 11.08
C ILE A 42 1.18 18.58 11.08
N THR A 43 1.93 19.59 11.49
CA THR A 43 1.45 20.96 11.57
C THR A 43 2.07 21.81 10.46
N PHE A 44 1.26 22.41 9.61
CA PHE A 44 1.68 23.27 8.51
C PHE A 44 1.85 24.75 8.94
N GLN A 45 1.44 25.11 10.15
CA GLN A 45 1.39 26.50 10.65
C GLN A 45 0.55 27.39 9.72
N GLU A 46 1.02 28.61 9.44
CA GLU A 46 0.36 29.51 8.50
C GLU A 46 0.68 29.14 7.05
N VAL A 47 -0.35 28.94 6.25
CA VAL A 47 -0.26 28.59 4.83
C VAL A 47 -0.92 29.70 4.01
N LEU A 48 -0.13 30.41 3.22
CA LEU A 48 -0.67 31.42 2.30
C LEU A 48 -1.36 30.74 1.11
N ILE A 49 -2.64 31.03 0.94
CA ILE A 49 -3.49 30.38 -0.07
C ILE A 49 -2.90 30.49 -1.48
N ASP A 50 -2.32 31.64 -1.82
CA ASP A 50 -1.77 31.90 -3.14
C ASP A 50 -0.45 31.15 -3.40
N ASP A 51 0.26 30.76 -2.34
CA ASP A 51 1.52 30.05 -2.42
C ASP A 51 1.37 28.52 -2.41
N ILE A 52 0.14 28.00 -2.31
CA ILE A 52 -0.12 26.55 -2.40
C ILE A 52 0.08 26.09 -3.83
N ASN A 53 1.17 25.38 -4.08
CA ASN A 53 1.60 24.91 -5.40
C ASN A 53 2.01 23.43 -5.42
N GLY A 54 1.81 22.69 -4.31
CA GLY A 54 2.21 21.30 -4.17
C GLY A 54 3.71 21.10 -3.90
N SER A 55 4.44 22.17 -3.56
CA SER A 55 5.86 22.11 -3.17
C SER A 55 6.15 23.00 -1.97
N ASN A 56 5.49 24.14 -1.85
CA ASN A 56 5.62 24.99 -0.68
C ASN A 56 4.94 24.35 0.54
N TYR A 57 5.44 24.68 1.74
CA TYR A 57 4.93 24.19 3.03
C TYR A 57 5.09 22.67 3.23
N GLU A 58 6.05 22.06 2.56
CA GLU A 58 6.36 20.64 2.72
C GLU A 58 6.85 20.36 4.14
N GLN A 59 6.26 19.36 4.80
CA GLN A 59 6.58 18.94 6.16
C GLN A 59 6.97 17.45 6.17
N THR A 60 8.02 17.11 6.91
CA THR A 60 8.43 15.72 7.09
C THR A 60 7.42 14.97 7.96
N VAL A 61 7.07 13.76 7.55
CA VAL A 61 6.23 12.82 8.33
C VAL A 61 7.13 12.02 9.26
N PRO A 62 7.09 12.25 10.59
CA PRO A 62 7.96 11.59 11.55
C PRO A 62 7.41 10.20 11.92
N TYR A 63 7.55 9.21 11.06
CA TYR A 63 7.09 7.86 11.32
C TYR A 63 8.25 6.89 11.59
N SER A 64 7.96 5.81 12.28
CA SER A 64 8.86 4.68 12.50
C SER A 64 8.08 3.38 12.33
N ILE A 65 8.76 2.30 11.97
CA ILE A 65 8.18 0.95 11.93
C ILE A 65 8.94 0.09 12.93
N THR A 66 8.20 -0.65 13.74
CA THR A 66 8.76 -1.58 14.72
C THR A 66 8.04 -2.91 14.62
N CYS A 67 8.80 -4.00 14.51
CA CYS A 67 8.26 -5.35 14.37
C CYS A 67 8.63 -6.21 15.60
N ASP A 68 7.75 -7.14 15.98
CA ASP A 68 7.81 -7.94 17.21
C ASP A 68 8.88 -9.05 17.17
N THR A 69 9.39 -9.39 16.00
CA THR A 69 10.45 -10.40 15.84
C THR A 69 11.51 -9.94 14.86
N ALA A 70 12.75 -10.35 15.11
CA ALA A 70 13.87 -10.14 14.20
C ALA A 70 13.94 -11.20 13.08
N VAL A 71 13.15 -12.27 13.19
CA VAL A 71 13.11 -13.32 12.15
C VAL A 71 12.31 -12.82 10.95
N ARG A 72 12.97 -12.78 9.80
CA ARG A 72 12.38 -12.39 8.53
C ARG A 72 12.52 -13.55 7.54
N ASP A 73 11.44 -13.90 6.86
CA ASP A 73 11.51 -14.78 5.72
C ASP A 73 12.10 -13.98 4.53
N PRO A 74 13.21 -14.43 3.91
CA PRO A 74 13.82 -13.71 2.80
C PRO A 74 12.96 -13.66 1.53
N LEU A 75 11.87 -14.43 1.48
CA LEU A 75 10.91 -14.43 0.38
C LEU A 75 9.74 -13.45 0.60
N MET A 76 9.65 -12.83 1.78
CA MET A 76 8.62 -11.85 2.11
C MET A 76 9.19 -10.43 1.99
N GLU A 77 8.39 -9.54 1.43
CA GLU A 77 8.71 -8.12 1.33
C GLU A 77 7.83 -7.31 2.28
N MET A 78 8.42 -6.31 2.93
CA MET A 78 7.67 -5.32 3.69
C MET A 78 7.21 -4.22 2.76
N THR A 79 5.93 -3.91 2.82
CA THR A 79 5.34 -2.81 2.05
C THR A 79 4.71 -1.78 2.96
N LEU A 80 4.87 -0.52 2.58
CA LEU A 80 4.22 0.64 3.20
C LEU A 80 3.19 1.18 2.24
N SER A 81 2.00 1.41 2.72
CA SER A 81 0.93 2.08 1.97
C SER A 81 0.26 3.13 2.85
N TRP A 82 -0.53 3.98 2.25
CA TRP A 82 -1.36 4.93 2.97
C TRP A 82 -2.74 5.01 2.33
N SER A 83 -3.73 5.33 3.15
CA SER A 83 -5.13 5.42 2.74
C SER A 83 -5.79 6.62 3.38
N GLY A 84 -6.89 7.07 2.79
CA GLY A 84 -7.70 8.18 3.26
C GLY A 84 -8.78 8.49 2.23
N THR A 85 -9.60 9.49 2.48
CA THR A 85 -10.58 9.95 1.50
C THR A 85 -9.87 10.73 0.39
N PRO A 86 -9.82 10.22 -0.85
CA PRO A 86 -9.13 10.92 -1.93
C PRO A 86 -9.80 12.27 -2.22
N SER A 87 -9.01 13.26 -2.61
CA SER A 87 -9.56 14.50 -3.12
C SER A 87 -10.19 14.30 -4.51
N ASP A 88 -11.15 15.14 -4.88
CA ASP A 88 -11.84 15.06 -6.18
C ASP A 88 -10.99 15.54 -7.37
N PHE A 89 -9.81 16.09 -7.11
CA PHE A 89 -8.92 16.68 -8.12
C PHE A 89 -7.52 16.05 -8.19
N ASP A 90 -7.15 15.26 -7.18
CA ASP A 90 -5.84 14.60 -7.12
C ASP A 90 -5.96 13.27 -6.37
N ASN A 91 -5.73 12.15 -7.06
CA ASN A 91 -5.79 10.80 -6.48
C ASN A 91 -4.60 10.44 -5.57
N ALA A 92 -3.59 11.30 -5.53
CA ALA A 92 -2.45 11.19 -4.62
C ALA A 92 -2.58 12.15 -3.41
N ALA A 93 -3.74 12.78 -3.22
CA ALA A 93 -4.02 13.67 -2.10
C ALA A 93 -5.28 13.26 -1.36
N VAL A 94 -5.24 13.27 -0.03
CA VAL A 94 -6.44 13.15 0.80
C VAL A 94 -7.16 14.49 0.88
N SER A 95 -8.48 14.45 0.90
CA SER A 95 -9.29 15.66 1.06
C SER A 95 -9.16 16.21 2.48
N SER A 96 -9.16 17.52 2.61
CA SER A 96 -9.35 18.20 3.89
C SER A 96 -10.83 18.53 4.12
N ASN A 97 -11.13 19.13 5.28
CA ASN A 97 -12.44 19.73 5.57
C ASN A 97 -12.73 20.98 4.71
N ILE A 98 -11.73 21.52 3.99
CA ILE A 98 -11.87 22.67 3.09
C ILE A 98 -11.99 22.15 1.65
N THR A 99 -13.14 22.40 1.02
CA THR A 99 -13.39 22.01 -0.38
C THR A 99 -12.35 22.61 -1.32
N GLY A 100 -11.68 21.78 -2.10
CA GLY A 100 -10.63 22.20 -3.03
C GLY A 100 -9.22 22.29 -2.42
N LEU A 101 -9.05 21.93 -1.14
CA LEU A 101 -7.76 21.75 -0.48
C LEU A 101 -7.56 20.27 -0.15
N GLY A 102 -6.39 19.74 -0.42
CA GLY A 102 -5.98 18.39 -0.08
C GLY A 102 -4.57 18.35 0.47
N ILE A 103 -4.20 17.23 1.06
CA ILE A 103 -2.83 16.96 1.52
C ILE A 103 -2.30 15.77 0.74
N GLN A 104 -1.19 15.98 0.04
CA GLN A 104 -0.49 14.96 -0.72
C GLN A 104 0.69 14.43 0.10
N LEU A 105 0.90 13.11 0.13
CA LEU A 105 2.17 12.54 0.57
C LEU A 105 3.12 12.38 -0.62
N LYS A 106 4.40 12.60 -0.34
CA LYS A 106 5.50 12.38 -1.28
C LYS A 106 6.55 11.47 -0.69
N GLN A 107 7.19 10.72 -1.55
CA GLN A 107 8.38 9.93 -1.28
C GLN A 107 9.47 10.34 -2.27
N ALA A 108 10.63 10.77 -1.77
CA ALA A 108 11.73 11.29 -2.59
C ALA A 108 11.28 12.38 -3.61
N GLY A 109 10.37 13.28 -3.19
CA GLY A 109 9.84 14.37 -4.02
C GLY A 109 8.79 13.94 -5.05
N GLN A 110 8.47 12.64 -5.14
CA GLN A 110 7.43 12.12 -6.03
C GLN A 110 6.15 11.85 -5.25
N SER A 111 5.00 12.06 -5.89
CA SER A 111 3.70 11.78 -5.29
C SER A 111 3.57 10.31 -4.91
N PHE A 112 3.24 10.04 -3.65
CA PHE A 112 2.94 8.71 -3.15
C PHE A 112 1.43 8.48 -3.28
N THR A 113 1.03 7.71 -4.29
CA THR A 113 -0.39 7.50 -4.60
C THR A 113 -1.10 6.72 -3.49
N ILE A 114 -2.32 7.15 -3.15
CA ILE A 114 -3.18 6.49 -2.15
C ILE A 114 -3.42 5.02 -2.53
N ASN A 115 -3.38 4.13 -1.54
CA ASN A 115 -3.56 2.68 -1.69
C ASN A 115 -2.56 1.99 -2.65
N THR A 116 -1.42 2.61 -2.90
CA THR A 116 -0.34 2.00 -3.69
C THR A 116 0.75 1.53 -2.75
N PRO A 117 1.11 0.23 -2.73
CA PRO A 117 2.18 -0.25 -1.86
C PRO A 117 3.55 0.21 -2.37
N LEU A 118 4.41 0.59 -1.44
CA LEU A 118 5.81 0.91 -1.64
C LEU A 118 6.65 -0.13 -0.89
N VAL A 119 7.52 -0.85 -1.57
CA VAL A 119 8.47 -1.77 -0.92
C VAL A 119 9.44 -0.95 -0.08
N VAL A 120 9.56 -1.31 1.20
CA VAL A 120 10.40 -0.60 2.16
C VAL A 120 11.26 -1.57 2.96
N ASN A 121 12.33 -1.04 3.56
CA ASN A 121 13.18 -1.78 4.46
C ASN A 121 13.07 -1.19 5.86
N GLU A 122 12.84 -2.02 6.86
CA GLU A 122 12.72 -1.63 8.27
C GLU A 122 13.93 -0.82 8.78
N THR A 123 15.12 -1.13 8.27
CA THR A 123 16.38 -0.46 8.67
C THR A 123 16.71 0.78 7.87
N ASP A 124 16.02 1.01 6.75
CA ASP A 124 16.22 2.16 5.85
C ASP A 124 14.87 2.63 5.30
N LEU A 125 14.10 3.28 6.17
CA LEU A 125 12.78 3.78 5.82
C LEU A 125 12.88 5.02 4.92
N PRO A 126 12.06 5.09 3.85
CA PRO A 126 12.04 6.28 3.01
C PRO A 126 11.51 7.48 3.77
N VAL A 127 12.10 8.64 3.50
CA VAL A 127 11.56 9.90 4.01
C VAL A 127 10.25 10.20 3.29
N LEU A 128 9.18 10.33 4.06
CA LEU A 128 7.89 10.83 3.58
C LEU A 128 7.73 12.28 3.94
N THR A 129 7.14 13.04 3.03
CA THR A 129 6.77 14.43 3.26
C THR A 129 5.31 14.66 2.93
N ALA A 130 4.65 15.55 3.64
CA ALA A 130 3.29 15.97 3.41
C ALA A 130 3.29 17.41 2.87
N VAL A 131 2.44 17.68 1.89
CA VAL A 131 2.36 19.00 1.26
C VAL A 131 0.92 19.38 0.95
N PRO A 132 0.48 20.61 1.20
CA PRO A 132 -0.84 21.08 0.80
C PRO A 132 -0.90 21.26 -0.73
N VAL A 133 -2.02 20.81 -1.31
CA VAL A 133 -2.33 20.95 -2.74
C VAL A 133 -3.71 21.57 -2.91
N LYS A 134 -3.88 22.39 -3.94
CA LYS A 134 -5.10 23.12 -4.19
C LYS A 134 -5.66 22.81 -5.58
N LYS A 135 -6.98 22.64 -5.66
CA LYS A 135 -7.69 22.48 -6.92
C LYS A 135 -7.57 23.73 -7.77
N SER A 136 -7.18 23.57 -9.03
CA SER A 136 -7.06 24.67 -9.96
C SER A 136 -8.37 25.45 -10.14
N GLY A 137 -8.30 26.77 -10.10
CA GLY A 137 -9.45 27.65 -10.31
C GLY A 137 -10.40 27.79 -9.10
N VAL A 138 -10.09 27.15 -7.97
CA VAL A 138 -10.87 27.30 -6.73
C VAL A 138 -10.28 28.40 -5.86
N VAL A 139 -11.15 29.26 -5.30
CA VAL A 139 -10.81 30.22 -4.26
C VAL A 139 -11.06 29.55 -2.91
N LEU A 140 -9.98 29.36 -2.14
CA LEU A 140 -10.09 28.79 -0.79
C LEU A 140 -10.48 29.89 0.20
N PRO A 141 -11.29 29.60 1.24
CA PRO A 141 -11.54 30.51 2.34
C PRO A 141 -10.37 30.55 3.31
N GLU A 142 -10.22 31.65 4.03
CA GLU A 142 -9.38 31.70 5.22
C GLU A 142 -10.05 30.91 6.34
N ALA A 143 -9.48 29.79 6.73
CA ALA A 143 -9.99 28.90 7.76
C ALA A 143 -8.93 27.90 8.22
N ASP A 144 -9.12 27.34 9.40
CA ASP A 144 -8.37 26.17 9.85
C ASP A 144 -8.72 24.95 8.99
N PHE A 145 -7.72 24.15 8.65
CA PHE A 145 -7.94 22.93 7.90
C PHE A 145 -7.40 21.70 8.63
N GLU A 146 -8.08 20.58 8.41
CA GLU A 146 -7.70 19.26 8.90
C GLU A 146 -7.87 18.22 7.77
N ALA A 147 -6.97 17.27 7.74
CA ALA A 147 -7.04 16.09 6.86
C ALA A 147 -6.58 14.85 7.60
N TRP A 148 -7.17 13.70 7.29
CA TRP A 148 -6.88 12.44 7.95
C TRP A 148 -6.46 11.38 6.95
N ALA A 149 -5.43 10.64 7.34
CA ALA A 149 -4.93 9.50 6.58
C ALA A 149 -4.45 8.41 7.53
N THR A 150 -4.32 7.20 7.02
CA THR A 150 -3.76 6.06 7.73
C THR A 150 -2.55 5.53 6.97
N LEU A 151 -1.42 5.39 7.64
CA LEU A 151 -0.29 4.61 7.16
C LEU A 151 -0.48 3.15 7.56
N GLN A 152 -0.13 2.25 6.66
CA GLN A 152 -0.24 0.80 6.86
C GLN A 152 1.06 0.13 6.41
N VAL A 153 1.51 -0.83 7.20
CA VAL A 153 2.65 -1.69 6.89
C VAL A 153 2.20 -3.14 6.83
N ASP A 154 2.59 -3.84 5.79
CA ASP A 154 2.25 -5.24 5.57
C ASP A 154 3.51 -6.02 5.15
N TYR A 155 3.54 -7.31 5.51
CA TYR A 155 4.47 -8.30 4.96
C TYR A 155 3.72 -9.23 4.00
N GLN A 156 4.23 -9.41 2.79
CA GLN A 156 3.64 -10.26 1.75
C GLN A 156 4.71 -10.98 0.90
#